data_454340cb5afb4ea2ad211856767aecb1
#
_entry.id   454340cb5afb4ea2ad211856767aecb1
#
_cell.length_a   1.000
_cell.length_b   1.000
_cell.length_c   1.000
_cell.angle_alpha   90.00
_cell.angle_beta   90.00
_cell.angle_gamma   90.00
#
_symmetry.space_group_name_H-M   'P 1'
#
loop_
_entity.id
_entity.type
_entity.pdbx_description
1 polymer ?
#
loop_
_entity_poly.entity_id
_entity_poly.type
_entity_poly.pdbx_seq_one_letter_code
_entity_poly.pdbx_strand_id
1 'polypeptide(L)'
;LSFMRKNNEVESEDPYSHGRYLADYRDLGFVSTNAINCVSRHLEYSYQDWCIGSLAEQIGQHDVAERYFESARKLWNLWRPDLLHFAPKTPDGNWAEPFDINYARPDSWNDPYFYEGVSRAWSFNTQHDFAELVERCGGASAFEQKLDDFFDEKLRATKETFMHIPLLYHYAYRPDKSSLALRTIL
;
A
#
# COMPACT_ATOMS: atom_id res chain seq x y z
N LEU A 1 15.04 17.50 -2.14
CA LEU A 1 15.19 16.24 -2.87
C LEU A 1 16.31 15.36 -2.31
N SER A 2 17.54 15.88 -2.06
CA SER A 2 18.69 15.07 -1.61
C SER A 2 18.43 14.29 -0.31
N PHE A 3 17.78 14.90 0.68
CA PHE A 3 17.42 14.21 1.93
C PHE A 3 16.42 13.09 1.73
N MET A 4 15.41 13.29 0.88
CA MET A 4 14.42 12.25 0.56
C MET A 4 15.10 11.06 -0.12
N ARG A 5 15.97 11.33 -1.10
CA ARG A 5 16.73 10.31 -1.81
C ARG A 5 17.68 9.53 -0.90
N LYS A 6 18.33 10.19 0.06
CA LYS A 6 19.24 9.53 0.99
C LYS A 6 18.59 8.33 1.68
N ASN A 7 17.40 8.52 2.24
CA ASN A 7 16.68 7.43 2.92
C ASN A 7 16.23 6.31 1.98
N ASN A 8 16.11 6.59 0.69
CA ASN A 8 15.64 5.66 -0.31
C ASN A 8 16.76 4.97 -1.11
N GLU A 9 17.98 5.46 -1.04
CA GLU A 9 19.11 4.96 -1.84
C GLU A 9 20.26 4.42 -0.98
N VAL A 10 20.29 4.76 0.32
CA VAL A 10 21.34 4.32 1.24
C VAL A 10 20.79 3.25 2.17
N GLU A 11 21.48 2.11 2.20
CA GLU A 11 21.14 1.02 3.11
C GLU A 11 21.29 1.46 4.56
N SER A 12 20.35 1.01 5.41
CA SER A 12 20.39 1.23 6.84
C SER A 12 21.01 0.03 7.55
N GLU A 13 21.80 0.28 8.58
CA GLU A 13 22.31 -0.76 9.49
C GLU A 13 21.18 -1.34 10.35
N ASP A 14 20.12 -0.57 10.59
CA ASP A 14 18.90 -0.99 11.31
C ASP A 14 17.64 -0.56 10.53
N PRO A 15 17.27 -1.30 9.48
CA PRO A 15 16.10 -0.98 8.66
C PRO A 15 14.77 -1.21 9.40
N TYR A 16 14.79 -1.83 10.57
CA TYR A 16 13.61 -1.96 11.44
C TYR A 16 13.22 -0.60 12.03
N SER A 17 14.19 0.11 12.61
CA SER A 17 13.95 1.37 13.32
C SER A 17 14.03 2.59 12.42
N HIS A 18 14.84 2.56 11.38
CA HIS A 18 15.04 3.66 10.44
C HIS A 18 15.55 3.20 9.08
N GLY A 19 15.21 3.96 8.05
CA GLY A 19 15.57 3.61 6.67
C GLY A 19 14.65 2.57 6.05
N ARG A 20 15.16 1.82 5.07
CA ARG A 20 14.39 0.88 4.28
C ARG A 20 15.09 -0.50 4.21
N TYR A 21 14.32 -1.56 4.03
CA TYR A 21 14.82 -2.86 3.58
C TYR A 21 15.12 -2.81 2.07
N LEU A 22 16.21 -2.11 1.73
CA LEU A 22 16.52 -1.77 0.33
C LEU A 22 16.92 -2.96 -0.52
N ALA A 23 17.65 -3.94 0.04
CA ALA A 23 18.11 -5.08 -0.73
C ALA A 23 16.94 -5.80 -1.40
N ASP A 24 15.94 -6.21 -0.63
CA ASP A 24 14.75 -6.88 -1.16
C ASP A 24 13.99 -5.97 -2.14
N TYR A 25 13.72 -4.73 -1.76
CA TYR A 25 12.93 -3.81 -2.57
C TYR A 25 13.60 -3.47 -3.91
N ARG A 26 14.93 -3.38 -3.93
CA ARG A 26 15.71 -3.13 -5.14
C ARG A 26 15.83 -4.38 -6.01
N ASP A 27 16.25 -5.50 -5.41
CA ASP A 27 16.74 -6.66 -6.13
C ASP A 27 15.60 -7.62 -6.50
N LEU A 28 14.57 -7.75 -5.63
CA LEU A 28 13.38 -8.55 -5.88
C LEU A 28 12.23 -7.74 -6.48
N GLY A 29 12.27 -6.40 -6.33
CA GLY A 29 11.18 -5.51 -6.71
C GLY A 29 10.03 -5.47 -5.70
N PHE A 30 10.18 -6.09 -4.52
CA PHE A 30 9.21 -6.04 -3.42
C PHE A 30 9.93 -6.28 -2.08
N VAL A 31 9.29 -5.90 -0.98
CA VAL A 31 9.77 -6.21 0.36
C VAL A 31 9.25 -7.59 0.73
N SER A 32 10.15 -8.56 0.94
CA SER A 32 9.80 -9.95 1.22
C SER A 32 9.48 -10.18 2.69
N THR A 33 9.05 -11.41 3.02
CA THR A 33 8.80 -11.86 4.41
C THR A 33 10.06 -11.90 5.29
N ASN A 34 11.23 -11.54 4.78
CA ASN A 34 12.42 -11.28 5.60
C ASN A 34 12.26 -10.03 6.47
N ALA A 35 11.43 -9.09 6.04
CA ALA A 35 11.15 -7.87 6.77
C ALA A 35 9.86 -7.98 7.57
N ILE A 36 9.86 -7.45 8.78
CA ILE A 36 8.63 -7.27 9.55
C ILE A 36 7.73 -6.22 8.89
N ASN A 37 6.40 -6.38 8.99
CA ASN A 37 5.40 -5.51 8.34
C ASN A 37 5.67 -5.36 6.82
N CYS A 38 6.13 -6.42 6.16
CA CYS A 38 6.71 -6.36 4.82
C CYS A 38 5.77 -5.76 3.78
N VAL A 39 4.49 -6.09 3.81
CA VAL A 39 3.52 -5.55 2.85
C VAL A 39 3.26 -4.06 3.10
N SER A 40 3.03 -3.65 4.35
CA SER A 40 2.84 -2.24 4.69
C SER A 40 4.06 -1.40 4.28
N ARG A 41 5.26 -1.87 4.59
CA ARG A 41 6.51 -1.20 4.19
C ARG A 41 6.64 -1.07 2.67
N HIS A 42 6.28 -2.13 1.94
CA HIS A 42 6.31 -2.12 0.48
C HIS A 42 5.38 -1.04 -0.11
N LEU A 43 4.16 -0.95 0.39
CA LEU A 43 3.19 0.04 -0.06
C LEU A 43 3.68 1.46 0.24
N GLU A 44 4.18 1.69 1.45
CA GLU A 44 4.75 2.99 1.86
C GLU A 44 5.99 3.37 1.02
N TYR A 45 6.89 2.42 0.72
CA TYR A 45 8.06 2.71 -0.11
C TYR A 45 7.66 3.14 -1.52
N SER A 46 6.67 2.47 -2.10
CA SER A 46 6.15 2.81 -3.43
C SER A 46 5.53 4.22 -3.45
N TYR A 47 4.76 4.57 -2.41
CA TYR A 47 4.20 5.92 -2.29
C TYR A 47 5.29 6.99 -2.08
N GLN A 48 6.28 6.72 -1.24
CA GLN A 48 7.42 7.62 -1.04
C GLN A 48 8.21 7.82 -2.34
N ASP A 49 8.39 6.78 -3.15
CA ASP A 49 9.04 6.87 -4.45
C ASP A 49 8.23 7.78 -5.38
N TRP A 50 6.92 7.64 -5.42
CA TRP A 50 6.05 8.52 -6.19
C TRP A 50 6.17 9.98 -5.73
N CYS A 51 6.23 10.24 -4.42
CA CYS A 51 6.44 11.59 -3.87
C CYS A 51 7.78 12.20 -4.30
N ILE A 52 8.86 11.39 -4.33
CA ILE A 52 10.17 11.84 -4.80
C ILE A 52 10.14 12.14 -6.29
N GLY A 53 9.52 11.25 -7.08
CA GLY A 53 9.32 11.45 -8.51
C GLY A 53 8.57 12.75 -8.80
N SER A 54 7.46 12.97 -8.09
CA SER A 54 6.64 14.16 -8.24
C SER A 54 7.41 15.45 -7.90
N LEU A 55 8.19 15.44 -6.83
CA LEU A 55 9.04 16.58 -6.49
C LEU A 55 10.13 16.80 -7.54
N ALA A 56 10.78 15.74 -8.00
CA ALA A 56 11.82 15.81 -9.02
C ALA A 56 11.28 16.39 -10.32
N GLU A 57 10.09 15.99 -10.74
CA GLU A 57 9.40 16.51 -11.92
C GLU A 57 9.14 18.02 -11.79
N GLN A 58 8.62 18.46 -10.64
CA GLN A 58 8.31 19.86 -10.38
C GLN A 58 9.55 20.78 -10.42
N ILE A 59 10.72 20.27 -10.08
CA ILE A 59 11.99 21.04 -10.11
C ILE A 59 12.82 20.79 -11.38
N GLY A 60 12.24 20.14 -12.40
CA GLY A 60 12.86 19.92 -13.70
C GLY A 60 13.94 18.82 -13.73
N GLN A 61 13.97 17.91 -12.76
CA GLN A 61 14.89 16.77 -12.74
C GLN A 61 14.20 15.52 -13.34
N HIS A 62 13.89 15.57 -14.63
CA HIS A 62 13.05 14.57 -15.32
C HIS A 62 13.62 13.15 -15.28
N ASP A 63 14.93 12.96 -15.46
CA ASP A 63 15.57 11.63 -15.37
C ASP A 63 15.41 11.00 -13.96
N VAL A 64 15.45 11.83 -12.93
CA VAL A 64 15.20 11.39 -11.56
C VAL A 64 13.74 11.06 -11.37
N ALA A 65 12.84 11.90 -11.89
CA ALA A 65 11.40 11.70 -11.81
C ALA A 65 10.99 10.38 -12.45
N GLU A 66 11.43 10.12 -13.68
CA GLU A 66 11.12 8.88 -14.41
C GLU A 66 11.54 7.64 -13.62
N ARG A 67 12.78 7.60 -13.13
CA ARG A 67 13.29 6.48 -12.33
C ARG A 67 12.46 6.21 -11.07
N TYR A 68 12.02 7.26 -10.38
CA TYR A 68 11.22 7.12 -9.17
C TYR A 68 9.76 6.76 -9.48
N PHE A 69 9.18 7.25 -10.57
CA PHE A 69 7.86 6.82 -11.02
C PHE A 69 7.87 5.34 -11.46
N GLU A 70 8.94 4.88 -12.11
CA GLU A 70 9.11 3.46 -12.41
C GLU A 70 9.20 2.63 -11.13
N SER A 71 9.97 3.09 -10.14
CA SER A 71 10.07 2.40 -8.84
C SER A 71 8.72 2.37 -8.12
N ALA A 72 7.93 3.43 -8.17
CA ALA A 72 6.60 3.50 -7.56
C ALA A 72 5.62 2.45 -8.13
N ARG A 73 5.77 2.04 -9.40
CA ARG A 73 4.96 0.97 -10.00
C ARG A 73 5.21 -0.41 -9.39
N LYS A 74 6.30 -0.60 -8.64
CA LYS A 74 6.55 -1.82 -7.86
C LYS A 74 5.43 -2.11 -6.87
N LEU A 75 4.62 -1.11 -6.50
CA LEU A 75 3.40 -1.26 -5.71
C LEU A 75 2.66 -2.56 -6.05
N TRP A 76 2.47 -2.83 -7.33
CA TRP A 76 1.65 -3.92 -7.81
C TRP A 76 2.32 -5.30 -7.74
N ASN A 77 3.59 -5.40 -7.39
CA ASN A 77 4.32 -6.67 -7.29
C ASN A 77 3.81 -7.55 -6.13
N LEU A 78 3.14 -6.95 -5.13
CA LEU A 78 2.48 -7.68 -4.06
C LEU A 78 0.95 -7.75 -4.22
N TRP A 79 0.40 -7.26 -5.33
CA TRP A 79 -1.03 -7.43 -5.63
C TRP A 79 -1.34 -8.87 -6.01
N ARG A 80 -2.26 -9.51 -5.28
CA ARG A 80 -2.69 -10.89 -5.52
C ARG A 80 -4.07 -10.90 -6.19
N PRO A 81 -4.13 -11.15 -7.52
CA PRO A 81 -5.35 -10.95 -8.31
C PRO A 81 -6.51 -11.86 -7.92
N ASP A 82 -6.24 -13.11 -7.50
CA ASP A 82 -7.25 -14.07 -7.07
C ASP A 82 -7.94 -13.67 -5.76
N LEU A 83 -7.27 -12.88 -4.92
CA LEU A 83 -7.82 -12.33 -3.69
C LEU A 83 -8.33 -10.89 -3.84
N LEU A 84 -7.92 -10.17 -4.89
CA LEU A 84 -8.09 -8.72 -5.06
C LEU A 84 -7.54 -7.92 -3.87
N HIS A 85 -6.43 -8.39 -3.28
CA HIS A 85 -5.78 -7.79 -2.12
C HIS A 85 -4.26 -7.88 -2.24
N PHE A 86 -3.55 -7.01 -1.50
CA PHE A 86 -2.10 -7.17 -1.34
C PHE A 86 -1.81 -8.32 -0.39
N ALA A 87 -0.83 -9.14 -0.75
CA ALA A 87 -0.40 -10.31 0.00
C ALA A 87 1.13 -10.40 0.07
N PRO A 88 1.69 -11.02 1.13
CA PRO A 88 3.12 -11.17 1.29
C PRO A 88 3.71 -12.21 0.34
N LYS A 89 4.96 -11.96 -0.08
CA LYS A 89 5.79 -12.93 -0.79
C LYS A 89 7.03 -13.29 0.01
N THR A 90 7.43 -14.54 -0.10
CA THR A 90 8.72 -15.02 0.38
C THR A 90 9.87 -14.55 -0.52
N PRO A 91 11.14 -14.58 -0.07
CA PRO A 91 12.28 -14.09 -0.86
C PRO A 91 12.47 -14.77 -2.21
N ASP A 92 11.97 -15.99 -2.37
CA ASP A 92 11.98 -16.75 -3.63
C ASP A 92 10.84 -16.37 -4.59
N GLY A 93 10.03 -15.35 -4.23
CA GLY A 93 8.96 -14.81 -5.07
C GLY A 93 7.62 -15.54 -4.98
N ASN A 94 7.52 -16.60 -4.19
CA ASN A 94 6.25 -17.31 -3.98
C ASN A 94 5.36 -16.55 -3.00
N TRP A 95 4.03 -16.73 -3.13
CA TRP A 95 3.11 -16.22 -2.12
C TRP A 95 3.35 -16.93 -0.77
N ALA A 96 3.36 -16.16 0.32
CA ALA A 96 3.43 -16.75 1.65
C ALA A 96 2.08 -17.42 1.98
N GLU A 97 2.12 -18.71 2.25
CA GLU A 97 0.92 -19.51 2.55
C GLU A 97 1.09 -20.29 3.87
N PRO A 98 0.01 -20.53 4.62
CA PRO A 98 -1.37 -20.05 4.39
C PRO A 98 -1.51 -18.54 4.64
N PHE A 99 -2.34 -17.85 3.84
CA PHE A 99 -2.58 -16.42 3.99
C PHE A 99 -4.07 -16.11 4.09
N ASP A 100 -4.46 -15.36 5.12
CA ASP A 100 -5.81 -14.87 5.36
C ASP A 100 -5.82 -13.33 5.29
N ILE A 101 -6.66 -12.75 4.44
CA ILE A 101 -6.80 -11.30 4.27
C ILE A 101 -7.29 -10.58 5.53
N ASN A 102 -7.89 -11.31 6.47
CA ASN A 102 -8.40 -10.80 7.75
C ASN A 102 -7.44 -11.04 8.91
N TYR A 103 -6.34 -11.76 8.68
CA TYR A 103 -5.39 -12.06 9.73
C TYR A 103 -4.71 -10.80 10.26
N ALA A 104 -4.76 -10.61 11.57
CA ALA A 104 -3.98 -9.61 12.30
C ALA A 104 -3.47 -10.22 13.59
N ARG A 105 -2.24 -9.88 13.97
CA ARG A 105 -1.72 -10.22 15.31
C ARG A 105 -2.27 -9.24 16.35
N PRO A 106 -2.42 -9.71 17.62
CA PRO A 106 -2.75 -8.81 18.71
C PRO A 106 -1.70 -7.68 18.89
N ASP A 107 -0.42 -7.99 18.65
CA ASP A 107 0.68 -7.02 18.61
C ASP A 107 0.99 -6.68 17.14
N SER A 108 0.32 -5.61 16.66
CA SER A 108 0.46 -5.16 15.28
C SER A 108 1.81 -4.50 14.95
N TRP A 109 2.60 -4.11 15.96
CA TRP A 109 3.96 -3.59 15.75
C TRP A 109 4.91 -4.67 15.25
N ASN A 110 4.69 -5.91 15.70
CA ASN A 110 5.49 -7.07 15.35
C ASN A 110 4.77 -8.03 14.40
N ASP A 111 3.74 -7.56 13.69
CA ASP A 111 3.08 -8.35 12.66
C ASP A 111 4.04 -8.58 11.49
N PRO A 112 4.16 -9.82 10.97
CA PRO A 112 5.08 -10.09 9.87
C PRO A 112 4.71 -9.36 8.59
N TYR A 113 3.44 -9.03 8.37
CA TYR A 113 2.94 -8.56 7.09
C TYR A 113 2.40 -7.13 7.12
N PHE A 114 1.57 -6.79 8.13
CA PHE A 114 0.83 -5.53 8.15
C PHE A 114 1.00 -4.79 9.47
N TYR A 115 1.34 -3.52 9.36
CA TYR A 115 1.39 -2.61 10.50
C TYR A 115 -0.01 -2.10 10.83
N GLU A 116 -0.45 -2.27 12.09
CA GLU A 116 -1.71 -1.74 12.62
C GLU A 116 -2.97 -2.01 11.78
N GLY A 117 -3.01 -3.13 11.06
CA GLY A 117 -4.16 -3.45 10.22
C GLY A 117 -4.08 -4.83 9.60
N VAL A 118 -4.96 -5.07 8.66
CA VAL A 118 -5.08 -6.31 7.90
C VAL A 118 -4.97 -6.03 6.40
N SER A 119 -4.77 -7.07 5.59
CA SER A 119 -4.70 -6.95 4.13
C SER A 119 -5.92 -6.20 3.56
N ARG A 120 -7.13 -6.46 4.07
CA ARG A 120 -8.36 -5.80 3.62
C ARG A 120 -8.30 -4.28 3.73
N ALA A 121 -7.73 -3.75 4.82
CA ALA A 121 -7.58 -2.30 5.01
C ALA A 121 -6.40 -1.75 4.19
N TRP A 122 -5.24 -2.41 4.28
CA TRP A 122 -4.04 -1.98 3.57
C TRP A 122 -4.18 -2.03 2.04
N SER A 123 -5.08 -2.87 1.51
CA SER A 123 -5.32 -2.95 0.07
C SER A 123 -5.99 -1.71 -0.54
N PHE A 124 -6.36 -0.74 0.28
CA PHE A 124 -6.77 0.59 -0.16
C PHE A 124 -5.65 1.64 -0.09
N ASN A 125 -4.45 1.28 0.38
CA ASN A 125 -3.32 2.22 0.51
C ASN A 125 -2.52 2.33 -0.80
N THR A 126 -3.18 2.82 -1.84
CA THR A 126 -2.61 3.07 -3.17
C THR A 126 -2.75 4.54 -3.55
N GLN A 127 -2.37 5.45 -2.62
CA GLN A 127 -2.66 6.88 -2.67
C GLN A 127 -2.27 7.55 -4.00
N HIS A 128 -1.25 7.04 -4.65
CA HIS A 128 -0.77 7.58 -5.91
C HIS A 128 -1.37 6.90 -7.15
N ASP A 129 -2.19 5.84 -6.97
CA ASP A 129 -2.69 5.04 -8.10
C ASP A 129 -4.06 4.39 -7.83
N PHE A 130 -5.00 5.17 -7.31
CA PHE A 130 -6.37 4.69 -7.08
C PHE A 130 -7.09 4.29 -8.36
N ALA A 131 -6.78 4.92 -9.49
CA ALA A 131 -7.38 4.57 -10.77
C ALA A 131 -7.04 3.14 -11.17
N GLU A 132 -5.77 2.74 -11.07
CA GLU A 132 -5.33 1.37 -11.33
C GLU A 132 -5.93 0.38 -10.31
N LEU A 133 -6.09 0.78 -9.04
CA LEU A 133 -6.77 -0.07 -8.06
C LEU A 133 -8.21 -0.40 -8.49
N VAL A 134 -8.95 0.58 -8.97
CA VAL A 134 -10.32 0.39 -9.47
C VAL A 134 -10.33 -0.61 -10.63
N GLU A 135 -9.43 -0.44 -11.60
CA GLU A 135 -9.31 -1.35 -12.75
C GLU A 135 -8.95 -2.78 -12.32
N ARG A 136 -8.01 -2.93 -11.39
CA ARG A 136 -7.60 -4.24 -10.84
C ARG A 136 -8.70 -4.93 -10.04
N CYS A 137 -9.63 -4.18 -9.48
CA CYS A 137 -10.82 -4.71 -8.82
C CYS A 137 -11.92 -5.11 -9.81
N GLY A 138 -11.78 -4.82 -11.10
CA GLY A 138 -12.80 -5.12 -12.12
C GLY A 138 -13.70 -3.92 -12.46
N GLY A 139 -13.26 -2.70 -12.20
CA GLY A 139 -13.96 -1.46 -12.50
C GLY A 139 -14.81 -0.92 -11.34
N ALA A 140 -15.46 0.22 -11.59
CA ALA A 140 -16.13 1.01 -10.55
C ALA A 140 -17.18 0.22 -9.74
N SER A 141 -17.98 -0.63 -10.38
CA SER A 141 -19.03 -1.40 -9.70
C SER A 141 -18.45 -2.48 -8.78
N ALA A 142 -17.41 -3.19 -9.22
CA ALA A 142 -16.73 -4.19 -8.40
C ALA A 142 -15.95 -3.53 -7.25
N PHE A 143 -15.38 -2.35 -7.50
CA PHE A 143 -14.72 -1.58 -6.48
C PHE A 143 -15.70 -1.02 -5.44
N GLU A 144 -16.92 -0.59 -5.85
CA GLU A 144 -18.01 -0.25 -4.93
C GLU A 144 -18.32 -1.42 -3.99
N GLN A 145 -18.51 -2.62 -4.55
CA GLN A 145 -18.78 -3.81 -3.74
C GLN A 145 -17.67 -4.11 -2.75
N LYS A 146 -16.40 -3.98 -3.17
CA LYS A 146 -15.25 -4.17 -2.28
C LYS A 146 -15.26 -3.18 -1.10
N LEU A 147 -15.67 -1.94 -1.34
CA LEU A 147 -15.84 -0.94 -0.28
C LEU A 147 -17.03 -1.26 0.64
N ASP A 148 -18.16 -1.69 0.06
CA ASP A 148 -19.33 -2.14 0.83
C ASP A 148 -18.94 -3.29 1.77
N ASP A 149 -18.28 -4.32 1.25
CA ASP A 149 -17.82 -5.48 2.01
C ASP A 149 -16.86 -5.06 3.16
N PHE A 150 -16.00 -4.06 2.92
CA PHE A 150 -15.12 -3.53 3.95
C PHE A 150 -15.89 -2.89 5.11
N PHE A 151 -16.90 -2.09 4.81
CA PHE A 151 -17.68 -1.40 5.83
C PHE A 151 -18.74 -2.30 6.50
N ASP A 152 -19.33 -3.25 5.78
CA ASP A 152 -20.33 -4.19 6.30
C ASP A 152 -19.73 -5.15 7.35
N GLU A 153 -18.47 -5.54 7.21
CA GLU A 153 -17.77 -6.35 8.20
C GLU A 153 -17.34 -5.59 9.46
N LYS A 154 -17.85 -4.37 9.64
CA LYS A 154 -17.51 -3.48 10.76
C LYS A 154 -16.02 -3.14 10.85
N LEU A 155 -15.30 -3.28 9.75
CA LEU A 155 -13.95 -2.77 9.63
C LEU A 155 -14.02 -1.24 9.65
N ARG A 156 -13.44 -0.66 10.67
CA ARG A 156 -13.49 0.80 10.86
C ARG A 156 -12.22 1.42 10.30
N ALA A 157 -12.39 2.38 9.42
CA ALA A 157 -11.31 3.27 8.97
C ALA A 157 -10.95 4.28 10.09
N THR A 158 -10.63 3.77 11.28
CA THR A 158 -10.38 4.60 12.48
C THR A 158 -8.92 4.88 12.75
N LYS A 159 -8.02 4.24 12.00
CA LYS A 159 -6.59 4.54 12.03
C LYS A 159 -6.26 5.62 11.01
N GLU A 160 -5.26 6.44 11.31
CA GLU A 160 -4.83 7.54 10.43
C GLU A 160 -4.51 7.05 9.01
N THR A 161 -3.89 5.88 8.90
CA THR A 161 -3.54 5.23 7.64
C THR A 161 -4.74 4.84 6.78
N PHE A 162 -5.95 4.78 7.36
CA PHE A 162 -7.17 4.32 6.68
C PHE A 162 -8.28 5.36 6.59
N MET A 163 -8.07 6.57 7.12
CA MET A 163 -9.09 7.64 7.13
C MET A 163 -9.55 8.08 5.74
N HIS A 164 -8.77 7.78 4.70
CA HIS A 164 -9.12 8.09 3.32
C HIS A 164 -10.11 7.09 2.69
N ILE A 165 -10.24 5.87 3.26
CA ILE A 165 -11.06 4.79 2.64
C ILE A 165 -12.50 5.21 2.35
N PRO A 166 -13.22 5.93 3.24
CA PRO A 166 -14.58 6.40 2.93
C PRO A 166 -14.64 7.29 1.69
N LEU A 167 -13.58 8.04 1.41
CA LEU A 167 -13.53 8.94 0.26
C LEU A 167 -13.35 8.19 -1.07
N LEU A 168 -12.91 6.93 -1.04
CA LEU A 168 -12.68 6.13 -2.23
C LEU A 168 -13.98 5.77 -2.98
N TYR A 169 -15.14 5.89 -2.34
CA TYR A 169 -16.43 5.79 -3.04
C TYR A 169 -16.58 6.82 -4.18
N HIS A 170 -15.83 7.93 -4.17
CA HIS A 170 -15.80 8.86 -5.30
C HIS A 170 -15.24 8.21 -6.58
N TYR A 171 -14.29 7.29 -6.45
CA TYR A 171 -13.77 6.52 -7.60
C TYR A 171 -14.75 5.46 -8.12
N ALA A 172 -15.76 5.12 -7.32
CA ALA A 172 -16.90 4.29 -7.73
C ALA A 172 -18.12 5.11 -8.18
N TYR A 173 -17.98 6.43 -8.32
CA TYR A 173 -19.07 7.37 -8.63
C TYR A 173 -20.22 7.35 -7.60
N ARG A 174 -19.91 7.05 -6.32
CA ARG A 174 -20.87 6.94 -5.21
C ARG A 174 -20.57 7.93 -4.07
N PRO A 175 -20.64 9.25 -4.33
CA PRO A 175 -20.43 10.27 -3.28
C PRO A 175 -21.47 10.20 -2.15
N ASP A 176 -22.66 9.66 -2.44
CA ASP A 176 -23.68 9.37 -1.44
C ASP A 176 -23.19 8.38 -0.38
N LYS A 177 -22.56 7.28 -0.79
CA LYS A 177 -21.97 6.28 0.11
C LYS A 177 -20.77 6.82 0.86
N SER A 178 -19.94 7.66 0.24
CA SER A 178 -18.85 8.36 0.92
C SER A 178 -19.37 9.16 2.12
N SER A 179 -20.43 9.96 1.91
CA SER A 179 -21.05 10.75 2.95
C SER A 179 -21.65 9.90 4.07
N LEU A 180 -22.25 8.75 3.71
CA LEU A 180 -22.82 7.82 4.69
C LEU A 180 -21.71 7.16 5.54
N ALA A 181 -20.66 6.66 4.90
CA ALA A 181 -19.53 6.01 5.58
C ALA A 181 -18.82 6.98 6.55
N LEU A 182 -18.60 8.24 6.16
CA LEU A 182 -18.02 9.26 7.03
C LEU A 182 -18.88 9.52 8.28
N ARG A 183 -20.21 9.61 8.13
CA ARG A 183 -21.12 9.80 9.27
C ARG A 183 -21.16 8.60 10.23
N THR A 184 -20.83 7.43 9.75
CA THR A 184 -20.81 6.19 10.56
C THR A 184 -19.52 6.11 11.41
N ILE A 185 -18.44 6.76 10.95
CA ILE A 185 -17.14 6.78 11.63
C ILE A 185 -17.09 7.90 12.70
N LEU A 186 -17.74 9.02 12.44
CA LEU A 186 -17.81 10.17 13.34
C LEU A 186 -18.83 9.94 14.47
#